data_aff90aecfb577e1fb64251d488c6455e
#
_entry.id   aff90aecfb577e1fb64251d488c6455e
#
_cell.length_a   1.000
_cell.length_b   1.000
_cell.length_c   1.000
_cell.angle_alpha   90.00
_cell.angle_beta   90.00
_cell.angle_gamma   90.00
#
_symmetry.space_group_name_H-M   'P 1'
#
loop_
_entity.id
_entity.type
_entity.pdbx_description
1 polymer ?
#
loop_
_entity_poly.entity_id
_entity_poly.type
_entity_poly.pdbx_seq_one_letter_code
_entity_poly.pdbx_strand_id
1 'polypeptide(L)'
;MIQPQIPTLDIQPLNKKVFAPFGTVIETDGAKQISINQGTTTRFDAMSGVDVEEAGGQPIISLFRGNRRPDPIEIHLLERHPLGSQAFMPLSQHEWLVVVAHGNVAGDAPDFSTLVCFKASGIQGVSYNRGTWHHPLLTLQASQDFLVIDRQGDGHNLDEVWHDGPAAIIHP
;
A
#
# COMPACT_ATOMS: atom_id res chain seq x y z
N MET A 1 35.91 7.66 -9.38
CA MET A 1 34.84 7.72 -8.38
C MET A 1 33.92 6.56 -8.64
N ILE A 2 33.78 5.64 -7.68
CA ILE A 2 32.85 4.51 -7.79
C ILE A 2 31.47 5.11 -7.58
N GLN A 3 30.60 5.07 -8.58
CA GLN A 3 29.19 5.42 -8.37
C GLN A 3 28.61 4.43 -7.36
N PRO A 4 27.87 4.90 -6.34
CA PRO A 4 27.21 4.00 -5.41
C PRO A 4 26.27 3.07 -6.21
N GLN A 5 26.41 1.77 -6.00
CA GLN A 5 25.56 0.79 -6.65
C GLN A 5 24.14 0.94 -6.09
N ILE A 6 23.15 1.15 -6.97
CA ILE A 6 21.75 1.24 -6.57
C ILE A 6 21.33 -0.11 -6.02
N PRO A 7 20.77 -0.18 -4.79
CA PRO A 7 20.34 -1.44 -4.20
C PRO A 7 19.16 -2.04 -4.97
N THR A 8 19.15 -3.36 -5.11
CA THR A 8 18.01 -4.11 -5.62
C THR A 8 17.17 -4.61 -4.44
N LEU A 9 15.87 -4.36 -4.45
CA LEU A 9 14.96 -4.88 -3.45
C LEU A 9 14.53 -6.30 -3.79
N ASP A 10 14.66 -7.19 -2.82
CA ASP A 10 14.07 -8.51 -2.88
C ASP A 10 12.55 -8.43 -2.75
N ILE A 11 11.85 -9.16 -3.60
CA ILE A 11 10.39 -9.25 -3.57
C ILE A 11 9.97 -10.35 -2.60
N GLN A 12 9.28 -9.98 -1.52
CA GLN A 12 8.81 -10.92 -0.50
C GLN A 12 7.31 -11.17 -0.67
N PRO A 13 6.80 -12.37 -0.34
CA PRO A 13 5.36 -12.60 -0.28
C PRO A 13 4.69 -11.70 0.76
N LEU A 14 3.57 -11.07 0.39
CA LEU A 14 2.76 -10.31 1.32
C LEU A 14 2.09 -11.26 2.31
N ASN A 15 2.21 -11.00 3.61
CA ASN A 15 1.45 -11.68 4.65
C ASN A 15 1.19 -10.76 5.85
N LYS A 16 0.17 -11.10 6.64
CA LYS A 16 -0.29 -10.30 7.80
C LYS A 16 0.80 -9.98 8.81
N LYS A 17 1.70 -10.93 9.08
CA LYS A 17 2.72 -10.77 10.12
C LYS A 17 3.80 -9.75 9.72
N VAL A 18 4.33 -9.88 8.50
CA VAL A 18 5.41 -8.99 8.03
C VAL A 18 4.91 -7.62 7.65
N PHE A 19 3.63 -7.50 7.26
CA PHE A 19 3.01 -6.21 6.90
C PHE A 19 2.45 -5.45 8.12
N ALA A 20 2.30 -6.08 9.29
CA ALA A 20 1.70 -5.47 10.48
C ALA A 20 2.26 -4.10 10.89
N PRO A 21 3.57 -3.78 10.74
CA PRO A 21 4.09 -2.45 11.05
C PRO A 21 3.54 -1.34 10.13
N PHE A 22 3.07 -1.69 8.94
CA PHE A 22 2.67 -0.76 7.88
C PHE A 22 1.15 -0.66 7.72
N GLY A 23 0.43 -1.66 8.19
CA GLY A 23 -1.02 -1.71 8.03
C GLY A 23 -1.59 -3.12 8.13
N THR A 24 -2.71 -3.32 7.47
CA THR A 24 -3.46 -4.57 7.48
C THR A 24 -3.51 -5.18 6.08
N VAL A 25 -3.29 -6.49 5.97
CA VAL A 25 -3.58 -7.24 4.75
C VAL A 25 -5.06 -7.61 4.73
N ILE A 26 -5.75 -7.21 3.66
CA ILE A 26 -7.18 -7.51 3.44
C ILE A 26 -7.27 -8.80 2.63
N GLU A 27 -7.61 -9.90 3.28
CA GLU A 27 -7.73 -11.22 2.66
C GLU A 27 -8.70 -12.12 3.45
N THR A 28 -9.30 -13.08 2.77
CA THR A 28 -10.26 -13.99 3.39
C THR A 28 -9.61 -15.04 4.29
N ASP A 29 -8.33 -15.35 4.06
CA ASP A 29 -7.59 -16.31 4.88
C ASP A 29 -7.47 -15.81 6.32
N GLY A 30 -7.86 -16.67 7.27
CA GLY A 30 -7.88 -16.36 8.70
C GLY A 30 -8.86 -15.25 9.11
N ALA A 31 -9.72 -14.75 8.22
CA ALA A 31 -10.77 -13.79 8.57
C ALA A 31 -11.94 -14.47 9.30
N LYS A 32 -12.57 -13.72 10.23
CA LYS A 32 -13.78 -14.18 10.90
C LYS A 32 -14.90 -14.33 9.87
N GLN A 33 -15.51 -15.51 9.82
CA GLN A 33 -16.60 -15.83 8.90
C GLN A 33 -17.94 -15.80 9.62
N ILE A 34 -18.92 -15.14 9.02
CA ILE A 34 -20.30 -15.06 9.50
C ILE A 34 -21.22 -15.45 8.35
N SER A 35 -22.04 -16.49 8.57
CA SER A 35 -23.10 -16.84 7.60
C SER A 35 -24.25 -15.86 7.76
N ILE A 36 -24.65 -15.22 6.66
CA ILE A 36 -25.76 -14.26 6.59
C ILE A 36 -26.69 -14.60 5.44
N ASN A 37 -27.78 -13.84 5.30
CA ASN A 37 -28.76 -14.02 4.21
C ASN A 37 -29.26 -15.48 4.10
N GLN A 38 -29.68 -16.08 5.23
CA GLN A 38 -30.22 -17.45 5.29
C GLN A 38 -29.21 -18.51 4.79
N GLY A 39 -27.92 -18.28 4.98
CA GLY A 39 -26.85 -19.22 4.61
C GLY A 39 -26.35 -19.08 3.15
N THR A 40 -26.87 -18.13 2.38
CA THR A 40 -26.47 -17.94 0.98
C THR A 40 -25.22 -17.06 0.82
N THR A 41 -24.78 -16.40 1.90
CA THR A 41 -23.65 -15.46 1.87
C THR A 41 -22.73 -15.68 3.05
N THR A 42 -21.44 -15.75 2.79
CA THR A 42 -20.41 -15.71 3.84
C THR A 42 -19.83 -14.30 3.92
N ARG A 43 -19.98 -13.66 5.07
CA ARG A 43 -19.34 -12.39 5.37
C ARG A 43 -17.97 -12.66 6.01
N PHE A 44 -16.90 -12.19 5.39
CA PHE A 44 -15.56 -12.10 6.00
C PHE A 44 -15.50 -10.77 6.75
N ASP A 45 -15.60 -10.86 8.07
CA ASP A 45 -16.01 -9.74 8.91
C ASP A 45 -14.81 -8.90 9.38
N ALA A 46 -14.96 -7.57 9.31
CA ALA A 46 -14.07 -6.59 9.92
C ALA A 46 -12.58 -6.83 9.61
N MET A 47 -12.23 -7.06 8.35
CA MET A 47 -10.85 -7.36 7.93
C MET A 47 -9.89 -6.17 8.11
N SER A 48 -10.40 -4.93 8.08
CA SER A 48 -9.66 -3.70 8.36
C SER A 48 -10.60 -2.61 8.84
N GLY A 49 -10.08 -1.67 9.63
CA GLY A 49 -10.75 -0.42 9.94
C GLY A 49 -10.52 0.63 8.85
N VAL A 50 -11.35 1.69 8.88
CA VAL A 50 -11.18 2.89 8.05
C VAL A 50 -10.95 4.06 9.01
N ASP A 51 -9.70 4.51 9.12
CA ASP A 51 -9.29 5.61 10.01
C ASP A 51 -9.15 6.90 9.21
N VAL A 52 -10.20 7.72 9.15
CA VAL A 52 -10.27 8.91 8.29
C VAL A 52 -10.88 10.13 8.97
N GLU A 53 -11.32 10.02 10.23
CA GLU A 53 -12.12 11.04 10.92
C GLU A 53 -11.30 12.26 11.39
N GLU A 54 -9.97 12.18 11.35
CA GLU A 54 -9.10 13.29 11.78
C GLU A 54 -9.47 14.58 11.04
N ALA A 55 -9.52 15.70 11.75
CA ALA A 55 -9.89 17.02 11.21
C ALA A 55 -11.23 17.02 10.42
N GLY A 56 -12.21 16.22 10.85
CA GLY A 56 -13.53 16.16 10.22
C GLY A 56 -13.57 15.43 8.87
N GLY A 57 -12.57 14.58 8.59
CA GLY A 57 -12.52 13.80 7.36
C GLY A 57 -13.64 12.78 7.25
N GLN A 58 -13.96 12.39 6.02
CA GLN A 58 -14.98 11.42 5.68
C GLN A 58 -14.40 10.34 4.77
N PRO A 59 -14.85 9.08 4.87
CA PRO A 59 -14.43 8.03 3.97
C PRO A 59 -15.01 8.27 2.57
N ILE A 60 -14.17 8.05 1.54
CA ILE A 60 -14.61 8.02 0.14
C ILE A 60 -14.19 6.72 -0.51
N ILE A 61 -14.91 6.36 -1.56
CA ILE A 61 -14.60 5.22 -2.43
C ILE A 61 -14.21 5.76 -3.80
N SER A 62 -13.07 5.30 -4.30
CA SER A 62 -12.55 5.66 -5.61
C SER A 62 -12.14 4.41 -6.39
N LEU A 63 -12.00 4.52 -7.70
CA LEU A 63 -11.33 3.54 -8.53
C LEU A 63 -10.02 4.14 -9.04
N PHE A 64 -8.92 3.46 -8.73
CA PHE A 64 -7.60 3.83 -9.25
C PHE A 64 -7.22 2.85 -10.35
N ARG A 65 -6.86 3.38 -11.51
CA ARG A 65 -6.29 2.59 -12.60
C ARG A 65 -4.80 2.81 -12.67
N GLY A 66 -4.04 1.80 -12.26
CA GLY A 66 -2.59 1.78 -12.37
C GLY A 66 -2.14 1.27 -13.73
N ASN A 67 -1.10 1.88 -14.28
CA ASN A 67 -0.40 1.37 -15.46
C ASN A 67 0.99 0.88 -15.05
N ARG A 68 1.47 -0.19 -15.74
CA ARG A 68 2.81 -0.75 -15.46
C ARG A 68 3.89 0.30 -15.69
N ARG A 69 4.83 0.38 -14.76
CA ARG A 69 6.05 1.17 -14.91
C ARG A 69 7.09 0.40 -15.73
N PRO A 70 8.06 1.09 -16.38
CA PRO A 70 9.19 0.45 -17.04
C PRO A 70 10.00 -0.46 -16.12
N ASP A 71 10.60 -1.52 -16.68
CA ASP A 71 11.54 -2.39 -15.97
C ASP A 71 13.01 -1.92 -16.21
N PRO A 72 13.89 -1.93 -15.19
CA PRO A 72 13.56 -2.18 -13.78
C PRO A 72 12.68 -1.06 -13.22
N ILE A 73 11.84 -1.39 -12.23
CA ILE A 73 11.05 -0.36 -11.54
C ILE A 73 11.99 0.40 -10.60
N GLU A 74 12.14 1.69 -10.83
CA GLU A 74 12.95 2.58 -9.99
C GLU A 74 12.10 3.23 -8.90
N ILE A 75 12.59 3.21 -7.65
CA ILE A 75 11.93 3.83 -6.50
C ILE A 75 12.60 5.17 -6.23
N HIS A 76 11.92 6.26 -6.58
CA HIS A 76 12.36 7.63 -6.37
C HIS A 76 11.54 8.38 -5.33
N LEU A 77 10.35 7.90 -5.02
CA LEU A 77 9.33 8.63 -4.28
C LEU A 77 8.69 7.71 -3.25
N LEU A 78 8.45 8.25 -2.07
CA LEU A 78 7.48 7.71 -1.12
C LEU A 78 6.51 8.81 -0.70
N GLU A 79 5.27 8.40 -0.48
CA GLU A 79 4.20 9.25 0.01
C GLU A 79 3.61 8.71 1.31
N ARG A 80 2.94 9.57 2.07
CA ARG A 80 2.11 9.16 3.22
C ARG A 80 0.89 10.05 3.33
N HIS A 81 -0.12 9.55 4.02
CA HIS A 81 -1.34 10.29 4.33
C HIS A 81 -1.42 10.55 5.85
N PRO A 82 -1.05 11.75 6.34
CA PRO A 82 -0.97 12.04 7.78
C PRO A 82 -2.30 12.00 8.51
N LEU A 83 -3.42 12.21 7.81
CA LEU A 83 -4.75 12.35 8.42
C LEU A 83 -5.66 11.14 8.18
N GLY A 84 -5.20 10.11 7.47
CA GLY A 84 -6.07 8.98 7.21
C GLY A 84 -5.35 7.72 6.77
N SER A 85 -6.02 6.58 6.96
CA SER A 85 -5.66 5.32 6.32
C SER A 85 -6.02 5.33 4.84
N GLN A 86 -5.39 4.46 4.06
CA GLN A 86 -5.73 4.27 2.65
C GLN A 86 -5.73 2.78 2.33
N ALA A 87 -6.86 2.27 1.86
CA ALA A 87 -7.03 0.87 1.51
C ALA A 87 -7.12 0.66 0.00
N PHE A 88 -6.45 -0.37 -0.47
CA PHE A 88 -6.46 -0.82 -1.86
C PHE A 88 -6.93 -2.26 -1.94
N MET A 89 -7.91 -2.54 -2.79
CA MET A 89 -8.35 -3.89 -3.11
C MET A 89 -8.32 -4.08 -4.64
N PRO A 90 -7.52 -5.03 -5.18
CA PRO A 90 -7.50 -5.26 -6.61
C PRO A 90 -8.86 -5.78 -7.10
N LEU A 91 -9.29 -5.31 -8.27
CA LEU A 91 -10.52 -5.75 -8.93
C LEU A 91 -10.26 -6.85 -9.96
N SER A 92 -9.02 -7.33 -10.05
CA SER A 92 -8.60 -8.44 -10.90
C SER A 92 -7.78 -9.43 -10.07
N GLN A 93 -7.62 -10.67 -10.57
CA GLN A 93 -6.84 -11.71 -9.87
C GLN A 93 -5.35 -11.67 -10.22
N HIS A 94 -4.82 -10.51 -10.59
CA HIS A 94 -3.41 -10.36 -10.93
C HIS A 94 -2.59 -9.90 -9.73
N GLU A 95 -1.37 -10.40 -9.64
CA GLU A 95 -0.38 -9.96 -8.66
C GLU A 95 -0.03 -8.47 -8.86
N TRP A 96 0.35 -7.84 -7.77
CA TRP A 96 0.80 -6.45 -7.74
C TRP A 96 1.84 -6.24 -6.64
N LEU A 97 2.53 -5.11 -6.65
CA LEU A 97 3.59 -4.82 -5.69
C LEU A 97 3.17 -3.74 -4.71
N VAL A 98 3.65 -3.92 -3.48
CA VAL A 98 3.49 -2.98 -2.37
C VAL A 98 4.88 -2.65 -1.84
N VAL A 99 5.29 -1.39 -1.93
CA VAL A 99 6.58 -0.91 -1.42
C VAL A 99 6.34 0.05 -0.29
N VAL A 100 6.97 -0.21 0.85
CA VAL A 100 6.84 0.56 2.08
C VAL A 100 8.20 0.82 2.71
N ALA A 101 8.27 1.81 3.59
CA ALA A 101 9.42 2.06 4.44
C ALA A 101 8.97 2.55 5.82
N HIS A 102 9.86 2.43 6.81
CA HIS A 102 9.67 3.10 8.09
C HIS A 102 9.93 4.61 7.96
N GLY A 103 9.36 5.39 8.87
CA GLY A 103 9.76 6.78 9.05
C GLY A 103 11.15 6.89 9.67
N ASN A 104 11.84 7.99 9.43
CA ASN A 104 13.08 8.32 10.12
C ASN A 104 12.83 8.58 11.62
N VAL A 105 13.90 8.72 12.40
CA VAL A 105 13.81 8.94 13.86
C VAL A 105 13.06 10.22 14.21
N ALA A 106 13.13 11.27 13.37
CA ALA A 106 12.40 12.50 13.57
C ALA A 106 10.91 12.41 13.24
N GLY A 107 10.50 11.36 12.48
CA GLY A 107 9.12 11.12 12.08
C GLY A 107 8.59 12.04 10.96
N ASP A 108 9.46 12.82 10.33
CA ASP A 108 9.11 13.81 9.31
C ASP A 108 9.40 13.36 7.86
N ALA A 109 10.21 12.32 7.68
CA ALA A 109 10.56 11.77 6.37
C ALA A 109 10.65 10.23 6.40
N PRO A 110 10.61 9.55 5.23
CA PRO A 110 10.87 8.12 5.17
C PRO A 110 12.36 7.84 5.36
N ASP A 111 12.66 6.68 5.96
CA ASP A 111 13.98 6.10 5.93
C ASP A 111 14.10 5.15 4.73
N PHE A 112 14.63 5.62 3.62
CA PHE A 112 14.80 4.83 2.39
C PHE A 112 15.69 3.60 2.57
N SER A 113 16.52 3.54 3.61
CA SER A 113 17.33 2.34 3.92
C SER A 113 16.48 1.17 4.44
N THR A 114 15.23 1.43 4.82
CA THR A 114 14.27 0.44 5.34
C THR A 114 13.24 -0.01 4.30
N LEU A 115 13.45 0.30 3.02
CA LEU A 115 12.56 -0.10 1.94
C LEU A 115 12.33 -1.61 1.92
N VAL A 116 11.08 -2.01 1.82
CA VAL A 116 10.65 -3.40 1.64
C VAL A 116 9.66 -3.48 0.50
N CYS A 117 9.84 -4.48 -0.38
CA CYS A 117 8.92 -4.77 -1.47
C CYS A 117 8.17 -6.08 -1.20
N PHE A 118 6.84 -6.00 -1.19
CA PHE A 118 5.96 -7.16 -1.08
C PHE A 118 5.25 -7.42 -2.39
N LYS A 119 5.07 -8.70 -2.72
CA LYS A 119 4.19 -9.15 -3.80
C LYS A 119 2.87 -9.62 -3.19
N ALA A 120 1.80 -8.90 -3.51
CA ALA A 120 0.44 -9.26 -3.18
C ALA A 120 -0.15 -10.13 -4.29
N SER A 121 -0.92 -11.15 -3.91
CA SER A 121 -1.74 -11.90 -4.86
C SER A 121 -2.94 -11.05 -5.30
N GLY A 122 -3.59 -11.46 -6.40
CA GLY A 122 -4.78 -10.76 -6.91
C GLY A 122 -6.03 -10.85 -6.03
N ILE A 123 -5.95 -11.58 -4.91
CA ILE A 123 -7.02 -11.66 -3.91
C ILE A 123 -6.64 -10.97 -2.59
N GLN A 124 -5.44 -10.41 -2.51
CA GLN A 124 -4.95 -9.65 -1.36
C GLN A 124 -5.01 -8.15 -1.63
N GLY A 125 -5.68 -7.42 -0.76
CA GLY A 125 -5.58 -5.98 -0.63
C GLY A 125 -4.73 -5.59 0.56
N VAL A 126 -4.47 -4.30 0.69
CA VAL A 126 -3.81 -3.71 1.87
C VAL A 126 -4.59 -2.49 2.34
N SER A 127 -4.51 -2.21 3.63
CA SER A 127 -4.90 -0.93 4.20
C SER A 127 -3.68 -0.35 4.93
N TYR A 128 -3.07 0.69 4.38
CA TYR A 128 -1.99 1.41 5.05
C TYR A 128 -2.53 2.12 6.30
N ASN A 129 -1.82 2.01 7.40
CA ASN A 129 -2.10 2.83 8.58
C ASN A 129 -1.85 4.31 8.26
N ARG A 130 -2.53 5.19 8.97
CA ARG A 130 -2.26 6.62 8.92
C ARG A 130 -0.75 6.89 9.03
N GLY A 131 -0.21 7.68 8.10
CA GLY A 131 1.19 8.08 8.11
C GLY A 131 2.20 7.03 7.64
N THR A 132 1.75 5.87 7.17
CA THR A 132 2.66 4.86 6.60
C THR A 132 3.28 5.37 5.30
N TRP A 133 4.61 5.40 5.25
CA TRP A 133 5.35 5.70 4.03
C TRP A 133 5.26 4.55 3.04
N HIS A 134 4.76 4.84 1.86
CA HIS A 134 4.57 3.86 0.78
C HIS A 134 4.83 4.48 -0.60
N HIS A 135 5.19 3.65 -1.55
CA HIS A 135 5.29 4.05 -2.95
C HIS A 135 3.89 4.08 -3.57
N PRO A 136 3.59 5.05 -4.45
CA PRO A 136 2.37 5.01 -5.25
C PRO A 136 2.13 3.66 -5.91
N LEU A 137 0.87 3.36 -6.23
CA LEU A 137 0.41 2.08 -6.77
C LEU A 137 1.33 1.49 -7.84
N LEU A 138 1.73 0.22 -7.65
CA LEU A 138 2.58 -0.55 -8.56
C LEU A 138 1.85 -1.78 -9.08
N THR A 139 1.45 -1.77 -10.34
CA THR A 139 0.86 -2.91 -11.03
C THR A 139 1.89 -3.63 -11.91
N LEU A 140 1.74 -4.96 -12.04
CA LEU A 140 2.56 -5.81 -12.91
C LEU A 140 1.90 -6.04 -14.28
N GLN A 141 0.64 -5.67 -14.43
CA GLN A 141 -0.10 -5.73 -15.68
C GLN A 141 0.00 -4.40 -16.43
N ALA A 142 -0.23 -4.42 -17.73
CA ALA A 142 -0.28 -3.20 -18.55
C ALA A 142 -1.22 -2.15 -17.94
N SER A 143 -2.36 -2.61 -17.39
CA SER A 143 -3.31 -1.81 -16.64
C SER A 143 -4.04 -2.69 -15.61
N GLN A 144 -4.31 -2.16 -14.41
CA GLN A 144 -5.04 -2.86 -13.35
C GLN A 144 -5.84 -1.87 -12.52
N ASP A 145 -7.10 -2.22 -12.24
CA ASP A 145 -8.02 -1.39 -11.45
C ASP A 145 -8.06 -1.85 -9.99
N PHE A 146 -8.18 -0.88 -9.09
CA PHE A 146 -8.27 -1.07 -7.66
C PHE A 146 -9.46 -0.28 -7.09
N LEU A 147 -10.24 -0.91 -6.21
CA LEU A 147 -11.11 -0.20 -5.29
C LEU A 147 -10.22 0.43 -4.22
N VAL A 148 -10.37 1.73 -4.00
CA VAL A 148 -9.61 2.48 -3.00
C VAL A 148 -10.59 3.11 -2.03
N ILE A 149 -10.31 2.95 -0.73
CA ILE A 149 -11.04 3.62 0.35
C ILE A 149 -10.04 4.49 1.07
N ASP A 150 -10.27 5.79 1.04
CA ASP A 150 -9.40 6.78 1.64
C ASP A 150 -10.19 7.95 2.24
N ARG A 151 -9.49 9.03 2.56
CA ARG A 151 -10.04 10.19 3.25
C ARG A 151 -10.29 11.35 2.30
N GLN A 152 -11.47 11.95 2.39
CA GLN A 152 -11.79 13.27 1.88
C GLN A 152 -12.06 14.23 3.04
N GLY A 153 -11.58 15.45 2.94
CA GLY A 153 -11.81 16.51 3.95
C GLY A 153 -10.67 17.52 3.99
N ASP A 154 -10.84 18.53 4.80
CA ASP A 154 -9.84 19.59 5.00
C ASP A 154 -8.57 19.06 5.68
N GLY A 155 -7.51 19.86 5.58
CA GLY A 155 -6.22 19.55 6.14
C GLY A 155 -5.23 18.95 5.13
N HIS A 156 -3.95 18.98 5.50
CA HIS A 156 -2.86 18.45 4.68
C HIS A 156 -2.78 16.94 4.84
N ASN A 157 -3.10 16.19 3.80
CA ASN A 157 -3.18 14.73 3.83
C ASN A 157 -2.32 14.04 2.76
N LEU A 158 -1.29 14.69 2.27
CA LEU A 158 -0.32 14.10 1.35
C LEU A 158 1.07 14.71 1.58
N ASP A 159 1.97 13.91 2.15
CA ASP A 159 3.39 14.20 2.16
C ASP A 159 4.06 13.36 1.07
N GLU A 160 4.89 13.95 0.26
CA GLU A 160 5.73 13.29 -0.73
C GLU A 160 7.19 13.62 -0.50
N VAL A 161 8.05 12.60 -0.50
CA VAL A 161 9.50 12.78 -0.38
C VAL A 161 10.20 12.09 -1.54
N TRP A 162 10.94 12.89 -2.29
CA TRP A 162 11.74 12.45 -3.44
C TRP A 162 13.18 12.20 -3.03
N HIS A 163 13.72 11.05 -3.45
CA HIS A 163 15.11 10.70 -3.29
C HIS A 163 15.91 11.21 -4.51
N ASP A 164 17.14 11.70 -4.27
CA ASP A 164 18.04 12.14 -5.35
C ASP A 164 18.58 10.90 -6.11
N GLY A 165 18.05 10.68 -7.30
CA GLY A 165 18.22 9.44 -8.04
C GLY A 165 17.35 8.29 -7.49
N PRO A 166 17.47 7.06 -8.03
CA PRO A 166 16.73 5.91 -7.52
C PRO A 166 17.30 5.45 -6.17
N ALA A 167 16.43 5.39 -5.14
CA ALA A 167 16.77 4.85 -3.82
C ALA A 167 16.98 3.33 -3.89
N ALA A 168 16.23 2.67 -4.78
CA ALA A 168 16.33 1.24 -5.05
C ALA A 168 15.70 0.91 -6.41
N ILE A 169 15.97 -0.32 -6.90
CA ILE A 169 15.34 -0.88 -8.09
C ILE A 169 14.68 -2.21 -7.77
N ILE A 170 13.64 -2.56 -8.54
CA ILE A 170 12.93 -3.83 -8.46
C ILE A 170 12.94 -4.47 -9.85
N HIS A 171 13.25 -5.78 -9.89
CA HIS A 171 13.09 -6.63 -11.07
C HIS A 171 11.90 -7.56 -10.84
N PRO A 172 10.69 -7.25 -11.34
CA PRO A 172 9.46 -8.02 -11.10
C PRO A 172 9.48 -9.39 -11.77
#